data_e346e4deaa9459fc54c6ee4a629080fa
#
_entry.id   e346e4deaa9459fc54c6ee4a629080fa
#
_cell.length_a   1.000
_cell.length_b   1.000
_cell.length_c   1.000
_cell.angle_alpha   90.00
_cell.angle_beta   90.00
_cell.angle_gamma   90.00
#
_symmetry.space_group_name_H-M   'P 1'
#
loop_
_entity.id
_entity.type
_entity.pdbx_description
1 polymer ?
#
loop_
_entity_poly.entity_id
_entity_poly.type
_entity_poly.pdbx_seq_one_letter_code
_entity_poly.pdbx_strand_id
1 'polypeptide(L)'
;MHNKVVHTVARACQEHGMPTLRFNYRGVGASAGSYDEGRGEIQDTLAVVAAGKARWPAAALTLAGFSFGGMVSLLAAAVAAPARLISVAPAVTRAEFASIARPAAAWLIVQGEADEIIRCAEVQAFAARFQPPPRLVVLPGAGHFFHGRLPELRDAAFEFLASS
;
A
#
# COMPACT_ATOMS: atom_id res chain seq x y z
N MET A 1 3.00 12.69 10.27
CA MET A 1 2.99 12.12 8.89
C MET A 1 4.36 12.24 8.22
N HIS A 2 5.38 11.56 8.78
CA HIS A 2 6.78 11.71 8.34
C HIS A 2 7.42 10.41 7.82
N ASN A 3 6.59 9.39 7.48
CA ASN A 3 7.12 8.15 6.93
C ASN A 3 7.64 8.39 5.50
N LYS A 4 8.95 8.20 5.30
CA LYS A 4 9.62 8.46 4.02
C LYS A 4 9.13 7.53 2.90
N VAL A 5 8.79 6.27 3.22
CA VAL A 5 8.26 5.30 2.25
C VAL A 5 6.92 5.80 1.70
N VAL A 6 5.98 6.16 2.59
CA VAL A 6 4.66 6.71 2.19
C VAL A 6 4.81 8.00 1.38
N HIS A 7 5.74 8.87 1.78
CA HIS A 7 6.02 10.10 1.03
C HIS A 7 6.56 9.79 -0.37
N THR A 8 7.44 8.81 -0.51
CA THR A 8 8.05 8.41 -1.78
C THR A 8 7.00 7.89 -2.77
N VAL A 9 6.09 7.02 -2.31
CA VAL A 9 4.99 6.52 -3.16
C VAL A 9 4.03 7.65 -3.55
N ALA A 10 3.69 8.54 -2.62
CA ALA A 10 2.86 9.70 -2.91
C ALA A 10 3.51 10.62 -3.97
N ARG A 11 4.83 10.81 -3.91
CA ARG A 11 5.58 11.56 -4.93
C ARG A 11 5.49 10.92 -6.31
N ALA A 12 5.65 9.60 -6.42
CA ALA A 12 5.47 8.88 -7.68
C ALA A 12 4.08 9.12 -8.29
N CYS A 13 3.02 9.08 -7.46
CA CYS A 13 1.67 9.41 -7.91
C CYS A 13 1.54 10.87 -8.40
N GLN A 14 2.12 11.82 -7.66
CA GLN A 14 2.09 13.25 -8.03
C GLN A 14 2.83 13.53 -9.33
N GLU A 15 3.95 12.86 -9.57
CA GLU A 15 4.72 12.97 -10.82
C GLU A 15 3.93 12.44 -12.03
N HIS A 16 2.93 11.57 -11.83
CA HIS A 16 1.92 11.18 -12.81
C HIS A 16 0.71 12.12 -12.88
N GLY A 17 0.77 13.29 -12.24
CA GLY A 17 -0.35 14.24 -12.23
C GLY A 17 -1.54 13.79 -11.37
N MET A 18 -1.40 12.76 -10.54
CA MET A 18 -2.47 12.23 -9.69
C MET A 18 -2.60 13.07 -8.42
N PRO A 19 -3.80 13.55 -8.06
CA PRO A 19 -4.03 14.13 -6.75
C PRO A 19 -3.84 13.06 -5.66
N THR A 20 -3.18 13.42 -4.56
CA THR A 20 -2.85 12.47 -3.49
C THR A 20 -3.33 12.94 -2.13
N LEU A 21 -3.90 12.02 -1.36
CA LEU A 21 -4.22 12.21 0.05
C LEU A 21 -3.34 11.28 0.89
N ARG A 22 -2.67 11.84 1.88
CA ARG A 22 -1.95 11.09 2.92
C ARG A 22 -2.58 11.40 4.25
N PHE A 23 -2.80 10.40 5.06
CA PHE A 23 -3.45 10.55 6.36
C PHE A 23 -2.77 9.68 7.42
N ASN A 24 -3.01 10.00 8.68
CA ASN A 24 -2.69 9.15 9.81
C ASN A 24 -3.93 8.38 10.22
N TYR A 25 -3.78 7.11 10.55
CA TYR A 25 -4.84 6.32 11.15
C TYR A 25 -5.21 6.87 12.56
N ARG A 26 -6.34 6.42 13.07
CA ARG A 26 -6.79 6.68 14.44
C ARG A 26 -5.68 6.42 15.46
N GLY A 27 -5.59 7.27 16.47
CA GLY A 27 -4.56 7.17 17.50
C GLY A 27 -3.14 7.53 17.07
N VAL A 28 -2.90 7.93 15.81
CA VAL A 28 -1.57 8.28 15.31
C VAL A 28 -1.43 9.80 15.16
N GLY A 29 -0.42 10.37 15.81
CA GLY A 29 -0.14 11.81 15.78
C GLY A 29 -1.30 12.61 16.38
N ALA A 30 -1.91 13.50 15.60
CA ALA A 30 -3.05 14.32 16.03
C ALA A 30 -4.43 13.68 15.70
N SER A 31 -4.46 12.48 15.12
CA SER A 31 -5.72 11.78 14.86
C SER A 31 -6.33 11.25 16.14
N ALA A 32 -7.63 11.51 16.33
CA ALA A 32 -8.38 11.01 17.47
C ALA A 32 -8.55 9.48 17.44
N GLY A 33 -9.05 8.91 18.54
CA GLY A 33 -9.29 7.48 18.67
C GLY A 33 -8.06 6.69 19.09
N SER A 34 -8.12 5.37 18.95
CA SER A 34 -7.07 4.43 19.32
C SER A 34 -6.95 3.32 18.27
N TYR A 35 -5.79 2.67 18.22
CA TYR A 35 -5.52 1.50 17.39
C TYR A 35 -6.60 0.42 17.56
N ASP A 36 -7.14 -0.10 16.47
CA ASP A 36 -8.23 -1.11 16.46
C ASP A 36 -7.91 -2.32 15.56
N GLU A 37 -6.67 -2.78 15.60
CA GLU A 37 -6.20 -4.03 14.98
C GLU A 37 -6.49 -4.15 13.47
N GLY A 38 -6.69 -3.04 12.80
CA GLY A 38 -7.00 -2.96 11.37
C GLY A 38 -8.49 -2.74 11.06
N ARG A 39 -9.41 -3.07 11.98
CA ARG A 39 -10.86 -2.92 11.74
C ARG A 39 -11.25 -1.44 11.59
N GLY A 40 -10.89 -0.64 12.56
CA GLY A 40 -11.14 0.79 12.53
C GLY A 40 -10.31 1.50 11.47
N GLU A 41 -9.06 1.07 11.25
CA GLU A 41 -8.18 1.65 10.23
C GLU A 41 -8.69 1.41 8.81
N ILE A 42 -9.42 0.30 8.55
CA ILE A 42 -10.16 0.12 7.30
C ILE A 42 -11.23 1.20 7.15
N GLN A 43 -12.00 1.50 8.20
CA GLN A 43 -13.02 2.55 8.17
C GLN A 43 -12.40 3.93 7.95
N ASP A 44 -11.25 4.21 8.57
CA ASP A 44 -10.50 5.46 8.34
C ASP A 44 -10.11 5.57 6.85
N THR A 45 -9.60 4.47 6.26
CA THR A 45 -9.25 4.42 4.84
C THR A 45 -10.46 4.69 3.95
N LEU A 46 -11.59 4.05 4.22
CA LEU A 46 -12.82 4.23 3.43
C LEU A 46 -13.38 5.66 3.56
N ALA A 47 -13.27 6.30 4.72
CA ALA A 47 -13.65 7.68 4.91
C ALA A 47 -12.78 8.64 4.07
N VAL A 48 -11.46 8.41 4.04
CA VAL A 48 -10.55 9.19 3.19
C VAL A 48 -10.82 8.95 1.70
N VAL A 49 -11.12 7.71 1.31
CA VAL A 49 -11.55 7.39 -0.07
C VAL A 49 -12.81 8.15 -0.45
N ALA A 50 -13.81 8.19 0.42
CA ALA A 50 -15.05 8.93 0.18
C ALA A 50 -14.78 10.43 0.00
N ALA A 51 -13.95 11.04 0.85
CA ALA A 51 -13.54 12.42 0.74
C ALA A 51 -12.78 12.70 -0.58
N GLY A 52 -11.88 11.78 -0.97
CA GLY A 52 -11.15 11.86 -2.23
C GLY A 52 -12.07 11.80 -3.46
N LYS A 53 -12.99 10.85 -3.49
CA LYS A 53 -14.00 10.72 -4.57
C LYS A 53 -14.89 11.96 -4.67
N ALA A 54 -15.29 12.55 -3.55
CA ALA A 54 -16.07 13.80 -3.55
C ALA A 54 -15.27 14.97 -4.11
N ARG A 55 -13.97 15.05 -3.83
CA ARG A 55 -13.09 16.13 -4.28
C ARG A 55 -12.63 15.99 -5.75
N TRP A 56 -12.44 14.75 -6.21
CA TRP A 56 -11.97 14.43 -7.57
C TRP A 56 -12.80 13.27 -8.17
N PRO A 57 -14.08 13.53 -8.54
CA PRO A 57 -15.01 12.47 -8.93
C PRO A 57 -14.62 11.71 -10.21
N ALA A 58 -13.84 12.34 -11.09
CA ALA A 58 -13.36 11.72 -12.32
C ALA A 58 -12.03 10.97 -12.18
N ALA A 59 -11.37 11.06 -11.01
CA ALA A 59 -10.07 10.43 -10.82
C ALA A 59 -10.21 8.93 -10.51
N ALA A 60 -9.44 8.09 -11.20
CA ALA A 60 -9.33 6.69 -10.87
C ALA A 60 -8.65 6.51 -9.51
N LEU A 61 -9.25 5.68 -8.64
CA LEU A 61 -8.72 5.44 -7.30
C LEU A 61 -7.48 4.53 -7.35
N THR A 62 -6.41 4.99 -6.73
CA THR A 62 -5.26 4.17 -6.37
C THR A 62 -5.16 4.12 -4.84
N LEU A 63 -5.13 2.93 -4.26
CA LEU A 63 -4.78 2.74 -2.85
C LEU A 63 -3.30 2.39 -2.73
N ALA A 64 -2.63 2.95 -1.75
CA ALA A 64 -1.24 2.62 -1.46
C ALA A 64 -1.01 2.53 0.04
N GLY A 65 -0.20 1.57 0.48
CA GLY A 65 0.12 1.43 1.89
C GLY A 65 1.48 0.78 2.13
N PHE A 66 2.07 1.11 3.27
CA PHE A 66 3.35 0.56 3.73
C PHE A 66 3.13 -0.27 5.00
N SER A 67 3.74 -1.46 5.05
CA SER A 67 3.73 -2.36 6.21
C SER A 67 2.30 -2.65 6.68
N PHE A 68 1.93 -2.26 7.90
CA PHE A 68 0.56 -2.32 8.41
C PHE A 68 -0.43 -1.60 7.48
N GLY A 69 -0.07 -0.41 6.97
CA GLY A 69 -0.90 0.33 6.01
C GLY A 69 -1.07 -0.41 4.68
N GLY A 70 -0.09 -1.20 4.26
CA GLY A 70 -0.19 -2.10 3.10
C GLY A 70 -1.26 -3.17 3.29
N MET A 71 -1.34 -3.73 4.51
CA MET A 71 -2.39 -4.64 4.92
C MET A 71 -3.77 -3.97 4.90
N VAL A 72 -3.90 -2.85 5.61
CA VAL A 72 -5.19 -2.14 5.71
C VAL A 72 -5.69 -1.74 4.32
N SER A 73 -4.82 -1.24 3.44
CA SER A 73 -5.18 -0.87 2.07
C SER A 73 -5.67 -2.05 1.25
N LEU A 74 -5.04 -3.23 1.41
CA LEU A 74 -5.45 -4.46 0.74
C LEU A 74 -6.83 -4.93 1.20
N LEU A 75 -7.10 -4.91 2.52
CA LEU A 75 -8.41 -5.25 3.08
C LEU A 75 -9.49 -4.24 2.66
N ALA A 76 -9.18 -2.95 2.69
CA ALA A 76 -10.08 -1.90 2.25
C ALA A 76 -10.40 -1.97 0.75
N ALA A 77 -9.51 -2.54 -0.08
CA ALA A 77 -9.70 -2.67 -1.51
C ALA A 77 -10.94 -3.51 -1.89
N ALA A 78 -11.35 -4.45 -1.04
CA ALA A 78 -12.56 -5.24 -1.26
C ALA A 78 -13.83 -4.38 -1.31
N VAL A 79 -13.87 -3.26 -0.57
CA VAL A 79 -15.02 -2.33 -0.52
C VAL A 79 -14.78 -1.13 -1.41
N ALA A 80 -13.56 -0.56 -1.37
CA ALA A 80 -13.22 0.67 -2.09
C ALA A 80 -13.16 0.47 -3.61
N ALA A 81 -12.91 -0.77 -4.08
CA ALA A 81 -12.76 -1.16 -5.48
C ALA A 81 -11.81 -0.21 -6.26
N PRO A 82 -10.54 -0.09 -5.85
CA PRO A 82 -9.59 0.76 -6.54
C PRO A 82 -9.24 0.20 -7.91
N ALA A 83 -8.85 1.07 -8.86
CA ALA A 83 -8.28 0.65 -10.13
C ALA A 83 -6.86 0.07 -9.93
N ARG A 84 -6.11 0.62 -8.97
CA ARG A 84 -4.73 0.21 -8.67
C ARG A 84 -4.50 0.06 -7.17
N LEU A 85 -3.64 -0.89 -6.81
CA LEU A 85 -3.18 -1.11 -5.45
C LEU A 85 -1.65 -1.21 -5.41
N ILE A 86 -1.02 -0.47 -4.49
CA ILE A 86 0.43 -0.53 -4.25
C ILE A 86 0.67 -0.92 -2.80
N SER A 87 1.21 -2.10 -2.57
CA SER A 87 1.57 -2.63 -1.25
C SER A 87 3.08 -2.63 -1.09
N VAL A 88 3.61 -1.82 -0.16
CA VAL A 88 5.05 -1.76 0.12
C VAL A 88 5.31 -2.48 1.43
N ALA A 89 6.17 -3.51 1.40
CA ALA A 89 6.51 -4.36 2.53
C ALA A 89 5.27 -4.75 3.37
N PRO A 90 4.21 -5.31 2.75
CA PRO A 90 2.94 -5.54 3.46
C PRO A 90 3.10 -6.56 4.59
N ALA A 91 2.45 -6.31 5.74
CA ALA A 91 2.52 -7.16 6.93
C ALA A 91 1.72 -8.47 6.75
N VAL A 92 2.14 -9.32 5.82
CA VAL A 92 1.43 -10.53 5.34
C VAL A 92 1.33 -11.68 6.35
N THR A 93 2.08 -11.62 7.44
CA THR A 93 2.12 -12.69 8.46
C THR A 93 0.94 -12.68 9.42
N ARG A 94 0.07 -11.69 9.34
CA ARG A 94 -1.11 -11.59 10.20
C ARG A 94 -2.21 -12.56 9.75
N ALA A 95 -2.91 -13.15 10.73
CA ALA A 95 -3.92 -14.18 10.49
C ALA A 95 -5.07 -13.70 9.56
N GLU A 96 -5.38 -12.42 9.57
CA GLU A 96 -6.43 -11.80 8.76
C GLU A 96 -6.20 -11.96 7.24
N PHE A 97 -4.97 -12.25 6.82
CA PHE A 97 -4.64 -12.50 5.42
C PHE A 97 -4.81 -13.95 4.96
N ALA A 98 -5.06 -14.87 5.87
CA ALA A 98 -5.15 -16.28 5.51
C ALA A 98 -6.22 -16.56 4.44
N SER A 99 -7.32 -15.82 4.45
CA SER A 99 -8.49 -16.02 3.57
C SER A 99 -8.77 -14.85 2.62
N ILE A 100 -7.83 -13.90 2.45
CA ILE A 100 -8.09 -12.74 1.60
C ILE A 100 -8.22 -13.14 0.13
N ALA A 101 -9.27 -12.64 -0.52
CA ALA A 101 -9.43 -12.78 -1.96
C ALA A 101 -8.53 -11.80 -2.72
N ARG A 102 -8.13 -12.19 -3.94
CA ARG A 102 -7.38 -11.30 -4.82
C ARG A 102 -8.23 -10.06 -5.18
N PRO A 103 -7.73 -8.83 -4.95
CA PRO A 103 -8.43 -7.64 -5.41
C PRO A 103 -8.49 -7.61 -6.95
N ALA A 104 -9.57 -7.05 -7.49
CA ALA A 104 -9.72 -6.86 -8.94
C ALA A 104 -8.75 -5.80 -9.52
N ALA A 105 -8.17 -4.98 -8.66
CA ALA A 105 -7.21 -3.94 -9.01
C ALA A 105 -5.96 -4.49 -9.71
N ALA A 106 -5.36 -3.71 -10.60
CA ALA A 106 -3.95 -3.90 -10.93
C ALA A 106 -3.13 -3.76 -9.64
N TRP A 107 -2.26 -4.73 -9.34
CA TRP A 107 -1.64 -4.79 -8.02
C TRP A 107 -0.14 -4.94 -8.10
N LEU A 108 0.57 -3.98 -7.48
CA LEU A 108 2.02 -3.98 -7.26
C LEU A 108 2.33 -4.30 -5.79
N ILE A 109 3.28 -5.20 -5.59
CA ILE A 109 3.96 -5.38 -4.30
C ILE A 109 5.43 -4.99 -4.50
N VAL A 110 5.96 -4.13 -3.62
CA VAL A 110 7.40 -3.83 -3.55
C VAL A 110 7.92 -4.33 -2.21
N GLN A 111 8.95 -5.18 -2.25
CA GLN A 111 9.52 -5.82 -1.07
C GLN A 111 11.03 -5.63 -1.01
N GLY A 112 11.57 -5.35 0.17
CA GLY A 112 13.01 -5.37 0.41
C GLY A 112 13.53 -6.81 0.55
N GLU A 113 14.62 -7.15 -0.14
CA GLU A 113 15.23 -8.48 -0.02
C GLU A 113 15.76 -8.74 1.39
N ALA A 114 16.37 -7.72 2.00
CA ALA A 114 16.95 -7.77 3.35
C ALA A 114 16.00 -7.21 4.43
N ASP A 115 14.68 -7.27 4.19
CA ASP A 115 13.67 -6.81 5.16
C ASP A 115 13.73 -7.67 6.44
N GLU A 116 14.11 -7.03 7.53
CA GLU A 116 14.32 -7.65 8.84
C GLU A 116 13.02 -7.78 9.66
N ILE A 117 11.94 -7.16 9.21
CA ILE A 117 10.63 -7.16 9.91
C ILE A 117 9.64 -8.08 9.21
N ILE A 118 9.50 -7.94 7.89
CA ILE A 118 8.64 -8.78 7.05
C ILE A 118 9.51 -9.51 6.05
N ARG A 119 9.79 -10.78 6.30
CA ARG A 119 10.72 -11.57 5.48
C ARG A 119 10.29 -11.63 4.02
N CYS A 120 11.22 -11.40 3.11
CA CYS A 120 10.96 -11.39 1.67
C CYS A 120 10.30 -12.72 1.21
N ALA A 121 10.76 -13.86 1.72
CA ALA A 121 10.19 -15.17 1.39
C ALA A 121 8.70 -15.28 1.77
N GLU A 122 8.25 -14.65 2.85
CA GLU A 122 6.85 -14.65 3.28
C GLU A 122 5.98 -13.84 2.31
N VAL A 123 6.49 -12.70 1.84
CA VAL A 123 5.79 -11.88 0.85
C VAL A 123 5.75 -12.57 -0.52
N GLN A 124 6.83 -13.24 -0.92
CA GLN A 124 6.86 -14.05 -2.14
C GLN A 124 5.83 -15.20 -2.09
N ALA A 125 5.81 -15.94 -0.98
CA ALA A 125 4.84 -17.01 -0.77
C ALA A 125 3.39 -16.48 -0.76
N PHE A 126 3.16 -15.33 -0.13
CA PHE A 126 1.86 -14.67 -0.13
C PHE A 126 1.43 -14.26 -1.55
N ALA A 127 2.30 -13.63 -2.32
CA ALA A 127 2.02 -13.21 -3.69
C ALA A 127 1.69 -14.38 -4.62
N ALA A 128 2.41 -15.50 -4.46
CA ALA A 128 2.21 -16.72 -5.26
C ALA A 128 0.85 -17.41 -5.06
N ARG A 129 0.10 -17.07 -4.00
CA ARG A 129 -1.23 -17.64 -3.73
C ARG A 129 -2.30 -17.14 -4.70
N PHE A 130 -2.07 -16.03 -5.40
CA PHE A 130 -3.05 -15.38 -6.24
C PHE A 130 -2.90 -15.74 -7.72
N GLN A 131 -4.04 -15.81 -8.44
CA GLN A 131 -4.09 -16.07 -9.88
C GLN A 131 -4.95 -14.99 -10.58
N PRO A 132 -4.38 -14.20 -11.48
CA PRO A 132 -2.95 -14.05 -11.75
C PRO A 132 -2.24 -13.44 -10.53
N PRO A 133 -0.92 -13.68 -10.35
CA PRO A 133 -0.19 -13.09 -9.22
C PRO A 133 -0.09 -11.56 -9.36
N PRO A 134 0.09 -10.82 -8.25
CA PRO A 134 0.44 -9.40 -8.33
C PRO A 134 1.82 -9.23 -8.98
N ARG A 135 2.08 -8.06 -9.57
CA ARG A 135 3.44 -7.68 -9.95
C ARG A 135 4.27 -7.55 -8.67
N LEU A 136 5.29 -8.39 -8.51
CA LEU A 136 6.19 -8.33 -7.36
C LEU A 136 7.55 -7.78 -7.79
N VAL A 137 7.99 -6.72 -7.14
CA VAL A 137 9.32 -6.13 -7.29
C VAL A 137 10.09 -6.33 -5.99
N VAL A 138 11.19 -7.08 -6.04
CA VAL A 138 12.10 -7.28 -4.91
C VAL A 138 13.32 -6.40 -5.12
N LEU A 139 13.61 -5.52 -4.14
CA LEU A 139 14.75 -4.61 -4.21
C LEU A 139 15.94 -5.21 -3.46
N PRO A 140 17.06 -5.53 -4.17
CA PRO A 140 18.22 -6.18 -3.58
C PRO A 140 18.83 -5.35 -2.44
N GLY A 141 19.10 -5.98 -1.30
CA GLY A 141 19.71 -5.38 -0.12
C GLY A 141 18.88 -4.30 0.58
N ALA A 142 17.63 -4.06 0.16
CA ALA A 142 16.75 -3.13 0.85
C ALA A 142 16.18 -3.75 2.13
N GLY A 143 16.29 -3.04 3.27
CA GLY A 143 15.59 -3.36 4.52
C GLY A 143 14.16 -2.81 4.53
N HIS A 144 13.44 -3.02 5.65
CA HIS A 144 12.02 -2.66 5.78
C HIS A 144 11.70 -1.20 5.43
N PHE A 145 12.53 -0.27 5.84
CA PHE A 145 12.32 1.17 5.61
C PHE A 145 12.95 1.70 4.32
N PHE A 146 13.51 0.84 3.48
CA PHE A 146 14.12 1.20 2.19
C PHE A 146 15.19 2.30 2.31
N HIS A 147 15.95 2.33 3.41
CA HIS A 147 17.03 3.30 3.59
C HIS A 147 18.06 3.15 2.46
N GLY A 148 18.38 4.27 1.79
CA GLY A 148 19.28 4.28 0.63
C GLY A 148 18.68 3.69 -0.66
N ARG A 149 17.42 3.20 -0.64
CA ARG A 149 16.72 2.58 -1.78
C ARG A 149 15.37 3.23 -2.10
N LEU A 150 15.10 4.41 -1.55
CA LEU A 150 13.88 5.16 -1.85
C LEU A 150 13.76 5.57 -3.33
N PRO A 151 14.84 5.91 -4.06
CA PRO A 151 14.74 6.14 -5.50
C PRO A 151 14.20 4.93 -6.26
N GLU A 152 14.73 3.72 -5.99
CA GLU A 152 14.29 2.49 -6.65
C GLU A 152 12.83 2.15 -6.30
N LEU A 153 12.41 2.39 -5.06
CA LEU A 153 11.00 2.27 -4.67
C LEU A 153 10.12 3.23 -5.47
N ARG A 154 10.55 4.50 -5.62
CA ARG A 154 9.83 5.50 -6.42
C ARG A 154 9.71 5.04 -7.86
N ASP A 155 10.79 4.58 -8.45
CA ASP A 155 10.83 4.16 -9.85
C ASP A 155 9.92 2.94 -10.10
N ALA A 156 9.92 1.95 -9.20
CA ALA A 156 9.01 0.81 -9.27
C ALA A 156 7.53 1.23 -9.22
N ALA A 157 7.18 2.17 -8.34
CA ALA A 157 5.82 2.70 -8.25
C ALA A 157 5.47 3.53 -9.50
N PHE A 158 6.39 4.37 -9.98
CA PHE A 158 6.20 5.21 -11.15
C PHE A 158 5.96 4.38 -12.42
N GLU A 159 6.80 3.38 -12.69
CA GLU A 159 6.65 2.47 -13.83
C GLU A 159 5.33 1.69 -13.78
N PHE A 160 4.93 1.24 -12.60
CA PHE A 160 3.64 0.56 -12.44
C PHE A 160 2.47 1.48 -12.78
N LEU A 161 2.50 2.73 -12.35
CA LEU A 161 1.44 3.70 -12.64
C LEU A 161 1.37 4.05 -14.13
N ALA A 162 2.49 4.02 -14.86
CA ALA A 162 2.55 4.26 -16.30
C ALA A 162 2.01 3.09 -17.14
N SER A 163 2.08 1.86 -16.62
CA SER A 163 1.74 0.63 -17.38
C SER A 163 0.33 0.09 -17.12
N SER A 164 -0.49 0.79 -16.34
CA SER A 164 -1.78 0.28 -15.83
C SER A 164 -2.97 1.09 -16.35
#